data_10cbf54f0def3bb81978c5c1bfc9dd31
#
_entry.id   10cbf54f0def3bb81978c5c1bfc9dd31
#
_cell.length_a   1.000
_cell.length_b   1.000
_cell.length_c   1.000
_cell.angle_alpha   90.00
_cell.angle_beta   90.00
_cell.angle_gamma   90.00
#
_symmetry.space_group_name_H-M   'P 1'
#
loop_
_entity.id
_entity.type
_entity.pdbx_description
1 polymer ?
#
loop_
_entity_poly.entity_id
_entity_poly.type
_entity_poly.pdbx_seq_one_letter_code
_entity_poly.pdbx_strand_id
1 'polypeptide(L)'
;MSAQRSFVKKTKAGRVMKVVREHYLRDDIYVGCELATEEYRGPDQSTWKLSPGASKFIVIDTNVALHQLDLLAHKSIADVVVLSVVLEECRNRSKSSYDRLRSMCQDPTKRFFVFANEHHRDTYIKAEPGESPNDRNDRAIRVAAKFYQRAIPSKRIVLLTNDRGNLLRAKEEGVDALSVRQFAREHADDAPELMDLVAGNDIDDEDVAAAAADDAPSAKRAKTDGAGKTSVKGGGGKIFAEHLSASQMAAGIKGGTLHQGSLRTGRFSPWEGYVGSDAVGGDIMIVGRTDMNRAMDGDVVAVELLPESEWR
;
A
#
# COMPACT_ATOMS: atom_id res chain seq x y z
N MET A 1 24.01 17.99 4.52
CA MET A 1 23.32 17.86 5.84
C MET A 1 23.25 16.38 6.22
N SER A 2 23.37 16.02 7.49
CA SER A 2 23.16 14.63 7.93
C SER A 2 21.87 14.51 8.73
N ALA A 3 21.10 13.47 8.45
CA ALA A 3 19.93 13.09 9.24
C ALA A 3 20.28 11.82 10.03
N GLN A 4 20.11 11.86 11.34
CA GLN A 4 20.46 10.75 12.22
C GLN A 4 19.19 9.99 12.63
N ARG A 5 19.17 8.68 12.40
CA ARG A 5 18.12 7.78 12.86
C ARG A 5 18.68 6.78 13.86
N SER A 6 18.15 6.75 15.06
CA SER A 6 18.52 5.75 16.06
C SER A 6 17.36 4.78 16.31
N PHE A 7 17.65 3.50 16.39
CA PHE A 7 16.70 2.47 16.74
C PHE A 7 17.36 1.37 17.60
N VAL A 8 16.55 0.65 18.34
CA VAL A 8 17.00 -0.43 19.20
C VAL A 8 16.81 -1.75 18.47
N LYS A 9 17.87 -2.55 18.37
CA LYS A 9 17.84 -3.88 17.77
C LYS A 9 18.16 -4.93 18.86
N LYS A 10 17.32 -5.95 18.97
CA LYS A 10 17.57 -7.11 19.82
C LYS A 10 18.24 -8.21 19.00
N THR A 11 19.37 -8.71 19.46
CA THR A 11 20.08 -9.82 18.83
C THR A 11 19.40 -11.15 19.15
N LYS A 12 19.68 -12.22 18.37
CA LYS A 12 19.19 -13.57 18.66
C LYS A 12 19.58 -14.06 20.06
N ALA A 13 20.68 -13.57 20.63
CA ALA A 13 21.16 -13.86 21.98
C ALA A 13 20.54 -12.96 23.07
N GLY A 14 19.48 -12.19 22.76
CA GLY A 14 18.79 -11.34 23.71
C GLY A 14 19.46 -9.98 24.00
N ARG A 15 20.64 -9.71 23.46
CA ARG A 15 21.36 -8.44 23.67
C ARG A 15 20.63 -7.29 22.98
N VAL A 16 20.42 -6.20 23.70
CA VAL A 16 19.82 -4.97 23.18
C VAL A 16 20.95 -4.04 22.73
N MET A 17 20.90 -3.63 21.47
CA MET A 17 21.88 -2.72 20.87
C MET A 17 21.18 -1.48 20.33
N LYS A 18 21.67 -0.28 20.69
CA LYS A 18 21.27 0.96 20.02
C LYS A 18 22.05 1.06 18.71
N VAL A 19 21.34 1.04 17.60
CA VAL A 19 21.93 1.24 16.28
C VAL A 19 21.64 2.68 15.87
N VAL A 20 22.69 3.41 15.54
CA VAL A 20 22.60 4.77 14.99
C VAL A 20 22.93 4.67 13.50
N ARG A 21 22.00 5.07 12.64
CA ARG A 21 22.25 5.24 11.20
C ARG A 21 22.31 6.72 10.90
N GLU A 22 23.40 7.13 10.29
CA GLU A 22 23.53 8.46 9.72
C GLU A 22 23.13 8.40 8.26
N HIS A 23 22.20 9.27 7.87
CA HIS A 23 21.83 9.48 6.49
C HIS A 23 22.49 10.78 6.02
N TYR A 24 23.41 10.66 5.08
CA TYR A 24 23.98 11.82 4.40
C TYR A 24 23.03 12.23 3.29
N LEU A 25 22.45 13.44 3.43
CA LEU A 25 21.59 14.00 2.41
C LEU A 25 22.49 14.68 1.35
N ARG A 26 22.23 14.32 0.11
CA ARG A 26 22.98 14.75 -1.07
C ARG A 26 22.13 15.73 -1.89
N ASP A 27 22.79 16.63 -2.56
CA ASP A 27 22.26 17.58 -3.56
C ASP A 27 22.70 17.24 -4.99
N ASP A 28 23.59 16.25 -5.15
CA ASP A 28 24.08 15.74 -6.41
C ASP A 28 23.34 14.48 -6.91
N ILE A 29 22.09 14.28 -6.47
CA ILE A 29 21.19 13.26 -7.01
C ILE A 29 20.27 13.93 -8.03
N TYR A 30 20.44 13.58 -9.30
CA TYR A 30 19.75 14.21 -10.40
C TYR A 30 18.43 13.52 -10.75
N VAL A 31 17.52 14.25 -11.42
CA VAL A 31 16.17 13.77 -11.73
C VAL A 31 16.06 12.92 -13.00
N GLY A 32 17.17 12.71 -13.69
CA GLY A 32 17.23 11.82 -14.85
C GLY A 32 16.58 12.37 -16.13
N CYS A 33 16.43 13.69 -16.25
CA CYS A 33 15.84 14.35 -17.41
C CYS A 33 16.63 15.58 -17.83
N GLU A 34 16.86 15.73 -19.14
CA GLU A 34 17.50 16.87 -19.78
C GLU A 34 16.76 18.20 -19.52
N LEU A 35 15.43 18.15 -19.46
CA LEU A 35 14.57 19.33 -19.29
C LEU A 35 14.45 19.82 -17.86
N ALA A 36 15.16 19.20 -16.94
CA ALA A 36 15.19 19.64 -15.55
C ALA A 36 15.87 21.03 -15.44
N THR A 37 15.50 21.75 -14.40
CA THR A 37 16.20 22.98 -14.03
C THR A 37 17.69 22.70 -13.80
N GLU A 38 18.54 23.68 -13.98
CA GLU A 38 20.01 23.53 -13.97
C GLU A 38 20.51 22.83 -12.70
N GLU A 39 19.91 23.14 -11.55
CA GLU A 39 20.23 22.57 -10.25
C GLU A 39 20.04 21.04 -10.19
N TYR A 40 19.05 20.48 -10.93
CA TYR A 40 18.65 19.07 -10.84
C TYR A 40 18.91 18.25 -12.11
N ARG A 41 19.46 18.87 -13.15
CA ARG A 41 19.61 18.27 -14.48
C ARG A 41 20.65 17.16 -14.54
N GLY A 42 21.73 17.27 -13.81
CA GLY A 42 22.89 16.39 -13.95
C GLY A 42 23.88 16.85 -15.03
N PRO A 43 25.15 16.45 -14.88
CA PRO A 43 26.26 17.03 -15.64
C PRO A 43 26.34 16.56 -17.11
N ASP A 44 25.80 15.39 -17.43
CA ASP A 44 25.91 14.80 -18.76
C ASP A 44 24.74 13.89 -19.13
N GLN A 45 24.72 13.49 -20.41
CA GLN A 45 23.65 12.67 -20.99
C GLN A 45 23.54 11.27 -20.39
N SER A 46 24.61 10.74 -19.80
CA SER A 46 24.59 9.41 -19.19
C SER A 46 23.65 9.33 -17.97
N THR A 47 23.35 10.48 -17.37
CA THR A 47 22.43 10.60 -16.23
C THR A 47 20.97 10.74 -16.66
N TRP A 48 20.71 10.98 -17.95
CA TRP A 48 19.34 11.22 -18.47
C TRP A 48 18.73 9.93 -19.01
N LYS A 49 17.72 9.45 -18.37
CA LYS A 49 16.99 8.25 -18.78
C LYS A 49 15.57 8.56 -19.24
N LEU A 50 14.95 9.59 -18.67
CA LEU A 50 13.61 10.04 -19.03
C LEU A 50 13.65 10.84 -20.33
N SER A 51 12.68 10.59 -21.22
CA SER A 51 12.65 11.22 -22.55
C SER A 51 12.21 12.68 -22.49
N PRO A 52 12.93 13.61 -23.08
CA PRO A 52 12.45 14.99 -23.22
C PRO A 52 11.21 15.11 -24.13
N GLY A 53 10.98 14.14 -25.00
CA GLY A 53 9.81 14.07 -25.86
C GLY A 53 8.54 13.48 -25.21
N ALA A 54 8.64 12.92 -24.00
CA ALA A 54 7.47 12.39 -23.30
C ALA A 54 6.47 13.50 -22.96
N SER A 55 5.17 13.22 -23.07
CA SER A 55 4.10 14.15 -22.70
C SER A 55 4.00 14.31 -21.17
N LYS A 56 4.31 13.27 -20.43
CA LYS A 56 4.23 13.21 -18.97
C LYS A 56 5.30 12.26 -18.40
N PHE A 57 5.61 12.42 -17.13
CA PHE A 57 6.35 11.44 -16.34
C PHE A 57 5.45 10.85 -15.26
N ILE A 58 5.61 9.56 -14.99
CA ILE A 58 4.78 8.81 -14.08
C ILE A 58 5.58 8.50 -12.83
N VAL A 59 5.15 8.96 -11.67
CA VAL A 59 5.66 8.53 -10.36
C VAL A 59 4.74 7.43 -9.85
N ILE A 60 5.27 6.26 -9.49
CA ILE A 60 4.46 5.13 -9.03
C ILE A 60 4.50 4.98 -7.52
N ASP A 61 3.36 4.62 -6.95
CA ASP A 61 3.20 4.21 -5.56
C ASP A 61 3.58 2.74 -5.36
N THR A 62 3.82 2.33 -4.11
CA THR A 62 4.16 0.95 -3.75
C THR A 62 3.05 -0.05 -4.12
N ASN A 63 1.78 0.31 -3.95
CA ASN A 63 0.67 -0.56 -4.32
C ASN A 63 0.63 -0.83 -5.83
N VAL A 64 0.91 0.18 -6.64
CA VAL A 64 1.04 0.01 -8.10
C VAL A 64 2.23 -0.88 -8.44
N ALA A 65 3.37 -0.65 -7.79
CA ALA A 65 4.58 -1.46 -7.98
C ALA A 65 4.43 -2.93 -7.54
N LEU A 66 3.54 -3.23 -6.61
CA LEU A 66 3.28 -4.60 -6.12
C LEU A 66 2.24 -5.34 -6.97
N HIS A 67 1.20 -4.65 -7.43
CA HIS A 67 -0.01 -5.29 -7.95
C HIS A 67 -0.28 -5.01 -9.43
N GLN A 68 0.39 -4.04 -10.06
CA GLN A 68 0.14 -3.62 -11.43
C GLN A 68 1.35 -3.83 -12.36
N LEU A 69 2.14 -4.87 -12.08
CA LEU A 69 3.38 -5.12 -12.83
C LEU A 69 3.15 -5.49 -14.29
N ASP A 70 2.02 -6.10 -14.62
CA ASP A 70 1.68 -6.44 -16.01
C ASP A 70 1.36 -5.19 -16.82
N LEU A 71 0.62 -4.24 -16.22
CA LEU A 71 0.40 -2.93 -16.81
C LEU A 71 1.72 -2.17 -16.97
N LEU A 72 2.58 -2.13 -15.94
CA LEU A 72 3.88 -1.47 -16.01
C LEU A 72 4.80 -2.10 -17.05
N ALA A 73 4.68 -3.42 -17.29
CA ALA A 73 5.45 -4.13 -18.31
C ALA A 73 4.97 -3.82 -19.74
N HIS A 74 3.77 -3.27 -19.94
CA HIS A 74 3.25 -2.97 -21.26
C HIS A 74 4.15 -1.99 -22.02
N LYS A 75 4.23 -2.15 -23.35
CA LYS A 75 5.13 -1.36 -24.22
C LYS A 75 4.84 0.15 -24.25
N SER A 76 3.58 0.53 -24.06
CA SER A 76 3.15 1.94 -24.02
C SER A 76 3.51 2.64 -22.71
N ILE A 77 3.86 1.89 -21.66
CA ILE A 77 4.28 2.47 -20.37
C ILE A 77 5.78 2.70 -20.36
N ALA A 78 6.14 3.98 -20.34
CA ALA A 78 7.54 4.43 -20.31
C ALA A 78 7.64 5.74 -19.52
N ASP A 79 8.86 6.21 -19.31
CA ASP A 79 9.15 7.46 -18.59
C ASP A 79 8.60 7.45 -17.16
N VAL A 80 8.88 6.35 -16.46
CA VAL A 80 8.43 6.08 -15.08
C VAL A 80 9.53 6.38 -14.08
N VAL A 81 9.21 7.15 -13.06
CA VAL A 81 10.07 7.43 -11.91
C VAL A 81 9.73 6.44 -10.81
N VAL A 82 10.70 5.61 -10.45
CA VAL A 82 10.61 4.64 -9.37
C VAL A 82 11.41 5.14 -8.17
N LEU A 83 10.75 5.44 -7.07
CA LEU A 83 11.41 5.99 -5.89
C LEU A 83 12.14 4.90 -5.10
N SER A 84 13.26 5.24 -4.46
CA SER A 84 13.99 4.30 -3.62
C SER A 84 13.14 3.74 -2.47
N VAL A 85 12.25 4.55 -1.89
CA VAL A 85 11.30 4.10 -0.85
C VAL A 85 10.36 3.02 -1.39
N VAL A 86 9.87 3.14 -2.62
CA VAL A 86 9.00 2.15 -3.27
C VAL A 86 9.77 0.84 -3.52
N LEU A 87 11.00 0.92 -4.04
CA LEU A 87 11.84 -0.26 -4.25
C LEU A 87 12.15 -0.99 -2.95
N GLU A 88 12.46 -0.26 -1.88
CA GLU A 88 12.75 -0.86 -0.59
C GLU A 88 11.52 -1.54 0.01
N GLU A 89 10.35 -0.92 -0.09
CA GLU A 89 9.12 -1.51 0.38
C GLU A 89 8.72 -2.74 -0.44
N CYS A 90 8.83 -2.70 -1.78
CA CYS A 90 8.63 -3.88 -2.63
C CYS A 90 9.56 -5.03 -2.25
N ARG A 91 10.84 -4.75 -1.99
CA ARG A 91 11.82 -5.76 -1.57
C ARG A 91 11.42 -6.43 -0.26
N ASN A 92 10.83 -5.67 0.66
CA ASN A 92 10.43 -6.18 1.98
C ASN A 92 9.11 -6.97 1.93
N ARG A 93 8.20 -6.63 1.01
CA ARG A 93 6.88 -7.26 0.89
C ARG A 93 6.84 -8.43 -0.10
N SER A 94 7.48 -8.28 -1.26
CA SER A 94 7.46 -9.28 -2.34
C SER A 94 8.76 -9.26 -3.12
N LYS A 95 9.60 -10.27 -2.89
CA LYS A 95 10.85 -10.40 -3.63
C LYS A 95 10.61 -10.55 -5.14
N SER A 96 9.58 -11.29 -5.54
CA SER A 96 9.24 -11.50 -6.95
C SER A 96 8.88 -10.18 -7.64
N SER A 97 8.02 -9.36 -7.00
CA SER A 97 7.65 -8.04 -7.54
C SER A 97 8.86 -7.10 -7.62
N TYR A 98 9.70 -7.13 -6.59
CA TYR A 98 10.94 -6.34 -6.58
C TYR A 98 11.89 -6.72 -7.71
N ASP A 99 12.16 -8.02 -7.91
CA ASP A 99 13.07 -8.50 -8.94
C ASP A 99 12.54 -8.13 -10.34
N ARG A 100 11.22 -8.23 -10.55
CA ARG A 100 10.55 -7.86 -11.80
C ARG A 100 10.61 -6.35 -12.05
N LEU A 101 10.29 -5.52 -11.06
CA LEU A 101 10.38 -4.06 -11.16
C LEU A 101 11.82 -3.61 -11.40
N ARG A 102 12.78 -4.20 -10.70
CA ARG A 102 14.20 -3.93 -10.88
C ARG A 102 14.67 -4.26 -12.30
N SER A 103 14.21 -5.37 -12.87
CA SER A 103 14.49 -5.73 -14.26
C SER A 103 13.99 -4.66 -15.24
N MET A 104 12.77 -4.14 -15.03
CA MET A 104 12.25 -3.03 -15.83
C MET A 104 13.09 -1.75 -15.68
N CYS A 105 13.58 -1.46 -14.48
CA CYS A 105 14.48 -0.32 -14.25
C CYS A 105 15.83 -0.48 -14.93
N GLN A 106 16.28 -1.72 -15.18
CA GLN A 106 17.54 -2.00 -15.89
C GLN A 106 17.37 -2.05 -17.41
N ASP A 107 16.14 -2.24 -17.90
CA ASP A 107 15.83 -2.28 -19.33
C ASP A 107 15.99 -0.89 -19.96
N PRO A 108 16.89 -0.72 -20.93
CA PRO A 108 17.11 0.55 -21.60
C PRO A 108 15.91 1.01 -22.43
N THR A 109 15.03 0.09 -22.86
CA THR A 109 13.88 0.40 -23.69
C THR A 109 12.71 0.99 -22.87
N LYS A 110 12.65 0.66 -21.58
CA LYS A 110 11.55 1.07 -20.69
C LYS A 110 11.66 2.50 -20.17
N ARG A 111 12.81 3.10 -20.12
CA ARG A 111 13.04 4.42 -19.52
C ARG A 111 12.47 4.57 -18.10
N PHE A 112 12.61 3.52 -17.27
CA PHE A 112 12.28 3.56 -15.86
C PHE A 112 13.48 4.10 -15.08
N PHE A 113 13.32 5.26 -14.47
CA PHE A 113 14.38 5.94 -13.74
C PHE A 113 14.23 5.74 -12.23
N VAL A 114 15.29 5.25 -11.59
CA VAL A 114 15.30 5.09 -10.12
C VAL A 114 15.81 6.38 -9.48
N PHE A 115 14.96 7.01 -8.68
CA PHE A 115 15.30 8.22 -7.95
C PHE A 115 15.47 7.93 -6.46
N ALA A 116 16.66 8.29 -5.92
CA ALA A 116 17.02 8.03 -4.53
C ALA A 116 16.44 9.10 -3.57
N ASN A 117 15.11 9.19 -3.51
CA ASN A 117 14.39 10.19 -2.73
C ASN A 117 14.72 10.20 -1.22
N GLU A 118 15.10 9.05 -0.66
CA GLU A 118 15.51 8.93 0.74
C GLU A 118 16.87 9.58 1.05
N HIS A 119 17.67 9.84 0.03
CA HIS A 119 19.01 10.42 0.15
C HIS A 119 19.11 11.82 -0.44
N HIS A 120 18.10 12.29 -1.17
CA HIS A 120 18.09 13.63 -1.74
C HIS A 120 17.65 14.66 -0.71
N ARG A 121 18.37 15.79 -0.63
CA ARG A 121 18.14 16.86 0.36
C ARG A 121 16.70 17.38 0.38
N ASP A 122 16.11 17.61 -0.80
CA ASP A 122 14.80 18.27 -0.94
C ASP A 122 13.62 17.30 -0.92
N THR A 123 13.88 15.99 -0.91
CA THR A 123 12.83 14.96 -0.88
C THR A 123 12.87 14.06 0.35
N TYR A 124 13.95 14.14 1.14
CA TYR A 124 14.02 13.41 2.39
C TYR A 124 13.02 13.95 3.40
N ILE A 125 12.25 13.07 3.99
CA ILE A 125 11.34 13.39 5.08
C ILE A 125 11.63 12.57 6.34
N LYS A 126 11.50 13.21 7.49
CA LYS A 126 11.54 12.52 8.78
C LYS A 126 10.16 11.94 9.09
N ALA A 127 10.12 10.81 9.82
CA ALA A 127 8.87 10.33 10.39
C ALA A 127 8.36 11.32 11.44
N GLU A 128 7.06 11.55 11.45
CA GLU A 128 6.37 12.37 12.45
C GLU A 128 5.98 11.54 13.68
N PRO A 129 5.83 12.16 14.85
CA PRO A 129 5.37 11.45 16.04
C PRO A 129 4.00 10.81 15.80
N GLY A 130 3.90 9.49 15.99
CA GLY A 130 2.66 8.74 15.79
C GLY A 130 2.36 8.34 14.34
N GLU A 131 3.18 8.75 13.38
CA GLU A 131 3.03 8.38 11.97
C GLU A 131 3.43 6.92 11.76
N SER A 132 2.59 6.15 11.06
CA SER A 132 2.94 4.78 10.68
C SER A 132 4.03 4.78 9.59
N PRO A 133 4.82 3.69 9.46
CA PRO A 133 5.78 3.57 8.36
C PRO A 133 5.13 3.69 6.98
N ASN A 134 3.90 3.21 6.82
CA ASN A 134 3.15 3.29 5.57
C ASN A 134 2.75 4.75 5.26
N ASP A 135 2.14 5.46 6.22
CA ASP A 135 1.77 6.88 6.03
C ASP A 135 2.98 7.75 5.71
N ARG A 136 4.11 7.46 6.38
CA ARG A 136 5.37 8.15 6.08
C ARG A 136 5.85 7.87 4.65
N ASN A 137 5.75 6.64 4.16
CA ASN A 137 6.15 6.29 2.80
C ASN A 137 5.24 6.97 1.78
N ASP A 138 3.92 6.98 1.98
CA ASP A 138 2.96 7.68 1.13
C ASP A 138 3.27 9.17 1.06
N ARG A 139 3.58 9.78 2.20
CA ARG A 139 3.99 11.20 2.27
C ARG A 139 5.32 11.42 1.53
N ALA A 140 6.29 10.51 1.63
CA ALA A 140 7.55 10.60 0.88
C ALA A 140 7.32 10.55 -0.64
N ILE A 141 6.38 9.73 -1.09
CA ILE A 141 6.00 9.63 -2.51
C ILE A 141 5.37 10.94 -2.99
N ARG A 142 4.43 11.54 -2.23
CA ARG A 142 3.82 12.83 -2.59
C ARG A 142 4.84 13.97 -2.61
N VAL A 143 5.74 14.02 -1.63
CA VAL A 143 6.83 15.02 -1.59
C VAL A 143 7.75 14.88 -2.81
N ALA A 144 8.09 13.66 -3.20
CA ALA A 144 8.90 13.42 -4.40
C ALA A 144 8.16 13.81 -5.69
N ALA A 145 6.86 13.54 -5.81
CA ALA A 145 6.06 13.99 -6.95
C ALA A 145 6.03 15.51 -7.07
N LYS A 146 5.80 16.23 -5.97
CA LYS A 146 5.89 17.70 -5.93
C LYS A 146 7.28 18.23 -6.29
N PHE A 147 8.31 17.54 -5.84
CA PHE A 147 9.69 17.88 -6.21
C PHE A 147 9.89 17.77 -7.72
N TYR A 148 9.44 16.69 -8.36
CA TYR A 148 9.52 16.51 -9.80
C TYR A 148 8.74 17.60 -10.57
N GLN A 149 7.55 18.02 -10.10
CA GLN A 149 6.80 19.13 -10.69
C GLN A 149 7.60 20.43 -10.69
N ARG A 150 8.37 20.71 -9.63
CA ARG A 150 9.24 21.90 -9.53
C ARG A 150 10.51 21.74 -10.35
N ALA A 151 11.11 20.56 -10.33
CA ALA A 151 12.36 20.28 -11.01
C ALA A 151 12.20 20.25 -12.54
N ILE A 152 11.02 19.87 -13.05
CA ILE A 152 10.73 19.76 -14.49
C ILE A 152 9.40 20.47 -14.81
N PRO A 153 9.33 21.80 -14.73
CA PRO A 153 8.08 22.56 -14.89
C PRO A 153 7.42 22.41 -16.27
N SER A 154 8.19 22.02 -17.28
CA SER A 154 7.71 21.84 -18.65
C SER A 154 6.97 20.53 -18.89
N LYS A 155 6.90 19.64 -17.90
CA LYS A 155 6.27 18.32 -18.01
C LYS A 155 5.15 18.13 -17.00
N ARG A 156 4.11 17.41 -17.42
CA ARG A 156 3.08 16.89 -16.52
C ARG A 156 3.69 15.75 -15.69
N ILE A 157 3.62 15.85 -14.37
CA ILE A 157 4.05 14.78 -13.45
C ILE A 157 2.79 14.14 -12.86
N VAL A 158 2.59 12.86 -13.10
CA VAL A 158 1.41 12.12 -12.64
C VAL A 158 1.81 11.12 -11.57
N LEU A 159 1.24 11.25 -10.39
CA LEU A 159 1.33 10.22 -9.36
C LEU A 159 0.29 9.13 -9.62
N LEU A 160 0.75 7.90 -9.84
CA LEU A 160 -0.12 6.75 -10.05
C LEU A 160 -0.24 5.98 -8.74
N THR A 161 -1.43 5.92 -8.16
CA THR A 161 -1.70 5.26 -6.87
C THR A 161 -3.07 4.62 -6.85
N ASN A 162 -3.16 3.42 -6.26
CA ASN A 162 -4.40 2.73 -5.97
C ASN A 162 -4.76 2.77 -4.47
N ASP A 163 -4.10 3.64 -3.69
CA ASP A 163 -4.52 3.95 -2.34
C ASP A 163 -5.44 5.18 -2.37
N ARG A 164 -6.70 4.98 -1.95
CA ARG A 164 -7.73 6.04 -1.94
C ARG A 164 -7.33 7.22 -1.05
N GLY A 165 -6.79 6.94 0.14
CA GLY A 165 -6.37 7.97 1.07
C GLY A 165 -5.19 8.77 0.52
N ASN A 166 -4.21 8.09 -0.08
CA ASN A 166 -3.07 8.72 -0.71
C ASN A 166 -3.47 9.55 -1.93
N LEU A 167 -4.41 9.04 -2.75
CA LEU A 167 -4.96 9.74 -3.93
C LEU A 167 -5.63 11.07 -3.53
N LEU A 168 -6.50 11.06 -2.51
CA LEU A 168 -7.19 12.26 -2.04
C LEU A 168 -6.20 13.28 -1.48
N ARG A 169 -5.32 12.87 -0.57
CA ARG A 169 -4.28 13.74 -0.01
C ARG A 169 -3.36 14.34 -1.08
N ALA A 170 -3.00 13.54 -2.10
CA ALA A 170 -2.21 14.02 -3.22
C ALA A 170 -2.91 15.16 -3.98
N LYS A 171 -4.21 15.00 -4.28
CA LYS A 171 -5.02 16.02 -4.96
C LYS A 171 -5.18 17.28 -4.09
N GLU A 172 -5.48 17.14 -2.80
CA GLU A 172 -5.53 18.26 -1.85
C GLU A 172 -4.21 19.03 -1.78
N GLU A 173 -3.11 18.31 -1.88
CA GLU A 173 -1.76 18.87 -1.89
C GLU A 173 -1.33 19.45 -3.24
N GLY A 174 -2.20 19.44 -4.27
CA GLY A 174 -1.92 19.96 -5.61
C GLY A 174 -1.02 19.06 -6.47
N VAL A 175 -0.95 17.76 -6.15
CA VAL A 175 -0.30 16.75 -6.98
C VAL A 175 -1.31 16.19 -7.96
N ASP A 176 -0.94 16.14 -9.25
CA ASP A 176 -1.76 15.46 -10.27
C ASP A 176 -1.67 13.96 -10.03
N ALA A 177 -2.72 13.37 -9.46
CA ALA A 177 -2.78 11.98 -9.05
C ALA A 177 -3.96 11.26 -9.68
N LEU A 178 -3.71 10.06 -10.19
CA LEU A 178 -4.68 9.20 -10.86
C LEU A 178 -4.66 7.79 -10.25
N SER A 179 -5.84 7.13 -10.25
CA SER A 179 -5.88 5.68 -10.11
C SER A 179 -5.36 5.00 -11.37
N VAL A 180 -4.97 3.74 -11.27
CA VAL A 180 -4.51 2.98 -12.45
C VAL A 180 -5.60 2.87 -13.49
N ARG A 181 -6.86 2.72 -13.08
CA ARG A 181 -8.02 2.68 -13.99
C ARG A 181 -8.24 4.01 -14.70
N GLN A 182 -8.17 5.13 -13.97
CA GLN A 182 -8.26 6.47 -14.57
C GLN A 182 -7.15 6.68 -15.60
N PHE A 183 -5.92 6.28 -15.24
CA PHE A 183 -4.77 6.36 -16.13
C PHE A 183 -4.96 5.50 -17.39
N ALA A 184 -5.45 4.26 -17.27
CA ALA A 184 -5.72 3.39 -18.40
C ALA A 184 -6.82 3.98 -19.32
N ARG A 185 -7.85 4.62 -18.75
CA ARG A 185 -8.90 5.34 -19.53
C ARG A 185 -8.33 6.54 -20.29
N GLU A 186 -7.42 7.32 -19.70
CA GLU A 186 -6.74 8.42 -20.42
C GLU A 186 -5.93 7.91 -21.63
N HIS A 187 -5.60 6.63 -21.68
CA HIS A 187 -4.83 6.00 -22.77
C HIS A 187 -5.67 5.08 -23.65
N ALA A 188 -6.99 5.06 -23.48
CA ALA A 188 -7.86 4.12 -24.18
C ALA A 188 -7.80 4.26 -25.72
N ASP A 189 -7.54 5.46 -26.22
CA ASP A 189 -7.43 5.71 -27.68
C ASP A 189 -6.09 5.19 -28.24
N ASP A 190 -5.00 5.29 -27.48
CA ASP A 190 -3.65 4.92 -27.92
C ASP A 190 -3.28 3.48 -27.56
N ALA A 191 -3.80 2.96 -26.45
CA ALA A 191 -3.49 1.64 -25.90
C ALA A 191 -4.69 1.06 -25.15
N PRO A 192 -5.77 0.65 -25.84
CA PRO A 192 -7.00 0.13 -25.22
C PRO A 192 -6.74 -1.13 -24.37
N GLU A 193 -5.72 -1.92 -24.71
CA GLU A 193 -5.32 -3.11 -23.97
C GLU A 193 -4.86 -2.84 -22.53
N LEU A 194 -4.54 -1.60 -22.18
CA LEU A 194 -4.17 -1.26 -20.80
C LEU A 194 -5.32 -1.50 -19.82
N MET A 195 -6.58 -1.35 -20.26
CA MET A 195 -7.73 -1.61 -19.39
C MET A 195 -7.84 -3.08 -18.99
N ASP A 196 -7.45 -4.00 -19.87
CA ASP A 196 -7.47 -5.44 -19.62
C ASP A 196 -6.35 -5.87 -18.64
N LEU A 197 -5.30 -5.05 -18.53
CA LEU A 197 -4.16 -5.29 -17.64
C LEU A 197 -4.34 -4.71 -16.23
N VAL A 198 -5.40 -3.94 -16.00
CA VAL A 198 -5.69 -3.40 -14.67
C VAL A 198 -6.11 -4.53 -13.74
N ALA A 199 -5.31 -4.78 -12.70
CA ALA A 199 -5.63 -5.81 -11.71
C ALA A 199 -6.89 -5.45 -10.91
N GLY A 200 -7.67 -6.48 -10.52
CA GLY A 200 -8.98 -6.32 -9.90
C GLY A 200 -9.05 -5.65 -8.52
N ASN A 201 -7.93 -5.16 -8.01
CA ASN A 201 -7.84 -4.41 -6.75
C ASN A 201 -7.82 -2.89 -6.97
N ASP A 202 -8.31 -2.43 -8.12
CA ASP A 202 -8.29 -1.01 -8.45
C ASP A 202 -9.47 -0.25 -7.82
N ILE A 203 -9.29 1.06 -7.61
CA ILE A 203 -10.31 1.95 -7.05
C ILE A 203 -11.24 2.37 -8.18
N ASP A 204 -12.55 2.19 -8.01
CA ASP A 204 -13.54 2.72 -8.93
C ASP A 204 -13.73 4.23 -8.73
N ASP A 205 -14.07 4.95 -9.82
CA ASP A 205 -14.28 6.40 -9.79
C ASP A 205 -15.45 6.80 -8.86
N GLU A 206 -16.42 5.92 -8.68
CA GLU A 206 -17.55 6.10 -7.76
C GLU A 206 -17.07 6.11 -6.29
N ASP A 207 -16.06 5.32 -5.96
CA ASP A 207 -15.46 5.29 -4.62
C ASP A 207 -14.71 6.59 -4.29
N VAL A 208 -14.08 7.22 -5.28
CA VAL A 208 -13.39 8.50 -5.11
C VAL A 208 -14.39 9.64 -4.93
N ALA A 209 -15.49 9.65 -5.71
CA ALA A 209 -16.54 10.66 -5.61
C ALA A 209 -17.31 10.57 -4.29
N ALA A 210 -17.58 9.36 -3.80
CA ALA A 210 -18.26 9.13 -2.52
C ALA A 210 -17.45 9.63 -1.31
N ALA A 211 -16.09 9.55 -1.37
CA ALA A 211 -15.24 10.05 -0.29
C ALA A 211 -15.15 11.57 -0.22
N ALA A 212 -15.20 12.23 -1.39
CA ALA A 212 -15.21 13.71 -1.44
C ALA A 212 -16.52 14.29 -0.91
N ALA A 213 -17.60 13.50 -0.87
CA ALA A 213 -18.91 13.90 -0.35
C ALA A 213 -19.03 13.70 1.17
N ASP A 214 -18.22 12.84 1.78
CA ASP A 214 -18.30 12.49 3.22
C ASP A 214 -17.49 13.42 4.14
N ASP A 215 -16.71 14.34 3.59
CA ASP A 215 -15.85 15.27 4.35
C ASP A 215 -16.52 16.60 4.74
N ALA A 216 -17.86 16.66 4.80
CA ALA A 216 -18.58 17.76 5.42
C ALA A 216 -18.67 17.52 6.94
N PRO A 217 -18.35 18.52 7.79
CA PRO A 217 -18.28 18.33 9.24
C PRO A 217 -19.66 18.07 9.83
N SER A 218 -19.97 16.81 10.10
CA SER A 218 -21.18 16.40 10.79
C SER A 218 -20.95 16.39 12.30
N ALA A 219 -21.74 17.21 12.97
CA ALA A 219 -21.78 17.40 14.41
C ALA A 219 -22.01 16.07 15.16
N LYS A 220 -21.23 15.88 16.21
CA LYS A 220 -21.36 14.81 17.21
C LYS A 220 -22.82 14.69 17.70
N ARG A 221 -23.42 13.54 17.53
CA ARG A 221 -24.62 13.13 18.27
C ARG A 221 -24.32 11.93 19.15
N ALA A 222 -24.76 12.09 20.40
CA ALA A 222 -24.54 11.18 21.52
C ALA A 222 -25.18 9.79 21.32
N LYS A 223 -24.55 8.80 21.95
CA LYS A 223 -25.04 7.42 22.13
C LYS A 223 -26.37 7.40 22.86
N THR A 224 -27.29 6.56 22.38
CA THR A 224 -28.28 5.89 23.24
C THR A 224 -28.30 4.41 22.88
N ASP A 225 -28.24 3.60 23.94
CA ASP A 225 -28.29 2.15 23.92
C ASP A 225 -29.65 1.63 23.44
N GLY A 226 -29.64 0.51 22.72
CA GLY A 226 -30.85 -0.21 22.39
C GLY A 226 -30.56 -1.51 21.65
N ALA A 227 -30.70 -2.63 22.36
CA ALA A 227 -30.60 -3.96 21.81
C ALA A 227 -31.72 -4.28 20.82
N GLY A 228 -31.39 -5.02 19.73
CA GLY A 228 -32.46 -5.56 18.88
C GLY A 228 -31.97 -6.15 17.56
N LYS A 229 -32.14 -7.41 17.47
CA LYS A 229 -31.94 -8.39 16.39
C LYS A 229 -32.16 -7.93 14.95
N THR A 230 -31.30 -8.49 14.09
CA THR A 230 -31.55 -9.23 12.83
C THR A 230 -31.84 -8.45 11.55
N SER A 231 -31.22 -9.00 10.61
CA SER A 231 -31.53 -9.31 9.20
C SER A 231 -30.84 -8.47 8.14
N VAL A 232 -30.07 -9.21 7.40
CA VAL A 232 -29.37 -8.87 6.16
C VAL A 232 -30.33 -8.32 5.11
N LYS A 233 -30.02 -7.14 4.56
CA LYS A 233 -30.27 -6.84 3.14
C LYS A 233 -29.27 -5.77 2.63
N GLY A 234 -28.53 -6.17 1.66
CA GLY A 234 -27.69 -5.59 0.64
C GLY A 234 -27.51 -4.07 0.60
N GLY A 235 -26.22 -3.67 0.58
CA GLY A 235 -25.73 -2.36 0.21
C GLY A 235 -24.35 -2.16 0.78
N GLY A 236 -23.29 -2.08 -0.06
CA GLY A 236 -21.91 -1.66 0.22
C GLY A 236 -21.30 -2.09 1.56
N GLY A 237 -21.34 -3.36 1.93
CA GLY A 237 -21.06 -3.83 3.28
C GLY A 237 -19.61 -4.27 3.45
N LYS A 238 -19.05 -3.98 4.61
CA LYS A 238 -17.79 -4.58 5.10
C LYS A 238 -17.82 -6.09 4.80
N ILE A 239 -16.81 -6.56 4.06
CA ILE A 239 -16.70 -7.98 3.66
C ILE A 239 -16.56 -8.88 4.89
N PHE A 240 -16.01 -8.35 5.97
CA PHE A 240 -15.76 -9.08 7.22
C PHE A 240 -16.57 -8.48 8.38
N ALA A 241 -17.08 -9.34 9.24
CA ALA A 241 -17.72 -8.94 10.48
C ALA A 241 -16.74 -8.18 11.40
N GLU A 242 -17.26 -7.27 12.21
CA GLU A 242 -16.46 -6.64 13.26
C GLU A 242 -16.12 -7.66 14.35
N HIS A 243 -14.90 -7.55 14.88
CA HIS A 243 -14.48 -8.39 16.00
C HIS A 243 -15.27 -8.01 17.25
N LEU A 244 -15.57 -9.01 18.07
CA LEU A 244 -16.14 -8.79 19.41
C LEU A 244 -15.17 -7.97 20.26
N SER A 245 -15.69 -7.19 21.20
CA SER A 245 -14.86 -6.51 22.18
C SER A 245 -14.13 -7.51 23.09
N ALA A 246 -13.00 -7.12 23.65
CA ALA A 246 -12.22 -7.99 24.55
C ALA A 246 -13.05 -8.52 25.73
N SER A 247 -13.97 -7.71 26.26
CA SER A 247 -14.89 -8.12 27.34
C SER A 247 -15.91 -9.16 26.88
N GLN A 248 -16.45 -9.03 25.67
CA GLN A 248 -17.38 -10.01 25.09
C GLN A 248 -16.69 -11.32 24.76
N MET A 249 -15.45 -11.28 24.21
CA MET A 249 -14.65 -12.48 23.97
C MET A 249 -14.33 -13.20 25.27
N ALA A 250 -13.89 -12.50 26.31
CA ALA A 250 -13.59 -13.09 27.62
C ALA A 250 -14.84 -13.74 28.26
N ALA A 251 -16.00 -13.06 28.17
CA ALA A 251 -17.26 -13.58 28.67
C ALA A 251 -17.72 -14.83 27.89
N GLY A 252 -17.60 -14.82 26.55
CA GLY A 252 -17.94 -15.92 25.68
C GLY A 252 -17.06 -17.16 25.92
N ILE A 253 -15.76 -16.97 26.08
CA ILE A 253 -14.81 -18.06 26.38
C ILE A 253 -15.13 -18.65 27.76
N LYS A 254 -15.36 -17.81 28.78
CA LYS A 254 -15.70 -18.26 30.13
C LYS A 254 -17.06 -18.94 30.16
N GLY A 255 -18.01 -18.51 29.35
CA GLY A 255 -19.34 -19.08 29.21
C GLY A 255 -19.39 -20.32 28.31
N GLY A 256 -18.31 -20.72 27.67
CA GLY A 256 -18.26 -21.88 26.75
C GLY A 256 -18.96 -21.69 25.41
N THR A 257 -19.34 -20.46 25.06
CA THR A 257 -19.93 -20.11 23.74
C THR A 257 -18.88 -19.79 22.70
N LEU A 258 -17.68 -19.44 23.14
CA LEU A 258 -16.50 -19.20 22.28
C LEU A 258 -15.37 -20.14 22.70
N HIS A 259 -14.63 -20.62 21.70
CA HIS A 259 -13.48 -21.50 21.87
C HIS A 259 -12.22 -20.76 21.47
N GLN A 260 -11.23 -20.68 22.37
CA GLN A 260 -9.96 -20.02 22.10
C GLN A 260 -8.91 -21.06 21.68
N GLY A 261 -8.15 -20.73 20.63
CA GLY A 261 -7.03 -21.55 20.20
C GLY A 261 -6.15 -20.81 19.18
N SER A 262 -5.05 -21.45 18.80
CA SER A 262 -4.18 -20.93 17.73
C SER A 262 -4.67 -21.43 16.37
N LEU A 263 -4.89 -20.51 15.45
CA LEU A 263 -5.28 -20.82 14.07
C LEU A 263 -4.09 -21.43 13.32
N ARG A 264 -4.33 -22.56 12.68
CA ARG A 264 -3.37 -23.23 11.77
C ARG A 264 -4.01 -23.32 10.40
N THR A 265 -3.31 -22.85 9.36
CA THR A 265 -3.78 -22.95 7.97
C THR A 265 -2.96 -23.96 7.20
N GLY A 266 -3.61 -24.65 6.26
CA GLY A 266 -2.92 -25.58 5.38
C GLY A 266 -2.05 -24.85 4.33
N ARG A 267 -0.84 -25.35 4.10
CA ARG A 267 0.08 -24.78 3.08
C ARG A 267 -0.54 -24.75 1.67
N PHE A 268 -1.46 -25.69 1.37
CA PHE A 268 -2.09 -25.84 0.06
C PHE A 268 -3.56 -25.37 0.03
N SER A 269 -4.16 -25.10 1.18
CA SER A 269 -5.55 -24.64 1.32
C SER A 269 -5.61 -23.45 2.27
N PRO A 270 -5.23 -22.25 1.82
CA PRO A 270 -5.20 -21.06 2.69
C PRO A 270 -6.58 -20.59 3.14
N TRP A 271 -7.64 -21.21 2.64
CA TRP A 271 -9.03 -20.94 2.99
C TRP A 271 -9.62 -21.95 4.00
N GLU A 272 -8.81 -22.87 4.47
CA GLU A 272 -9.16 -23.85 5.50
C GLU A 272 -8.24 -23.61 6.70
N GLY A 273 -8.85 -23.34 7.84
CA GLY A 273 -8.16 -23.13 9.10
C GLY A 273 -8.60 -24.16 10.14
N TYR A 274 -7.71 -24.47 11.06
CA TYR A 274 -7.94 -25.41 12.14
C TYR A 274 -7.57 -24.74 13.47
N VAL A 275 -8.48 -24.74 14.43
CA VAL A 275 -8.27 -24.19 15.77
C VAL A 275 -8.44 -25.33 16.77
N GLY A 276 -7.34 -25.70 17.44
CA GLY A 276 -7.38 -26.69 18.51
C GLY A 276 -8.14 -26.16 19.72
N SER A 277 -9.12 -26.93 20.23
CA SER A 277 -9.85 -26.56 21.43
C SER A 277 -9.97 -27.75 22.38
N ASP A 278 -9.40 -27.62 23.57
CA ASP A 278 -9.50 -28.64 24.60
C ASP A 278 -10.96 -28.87 25.06
N ALA A 279 -11.78 -27.82 24.99
CA ALA A 279 -13.18 -27.90 25.40
C ALA A 279 -14.04 -28.73 24.43
N VAL A 280 -13.66 -28.85 23.16
CA VAL A 280 -14.35 -29.64 22.14
C VAL A 280 -13.70 -31.02 21.97
N GLY A 281 -12.48 -31.19 22.51
CA GLY A 281 -11.71 -32.42 22.41
C GLY A 281 -11.15 -32.70 21.02
N GLY A 282 -11.01 -31.66 20.19
CA GLY A 282 -10.52 -31.78 18.82
C GLY A 282 -10.25 -30.42 18.14
N ASP A 283 -9.96 -30.49 16.86
CA ASP A 283 -9.77 -29.32 16.03
C ASP A 283 -11.11 -28.81 15.46
N ILE A 284 -11.36 -27.52 15.60
CA ILE A 284 -12.47 -26.81 14.96
C ILE A 284 -12.00 -26.36 13.57
N MET A 285 -12.69 -26.87 12.53
CA MET A 285 -12.40 -26.51 11.15
C MET A 285 -13.15 -25.23 10.74
N ILE A 286 -12.44 -24.27 10.17
CA ILE A 286 -13.00 -23.02 9.64
C ILE A 286 -12.82 -23.03 8.13
N VAL A 287 -13.91 -22.83 7.37
CA VAL A 287 -13.89 -22.88 5.91
C VAL A 287 -14.32 -21.56 5.31
N GLY A 288 -13.42 -20.96 4.55
CA GLY A 288 -13.72 -19.75 3.79
C GLY A 288 -13.20 -18.46 4.43
N ARG A 289 -13.02 -17.45 3.57
CA ARG A 289 -12.47 -16.15 3.95
C ARG A 289 -13.33 -15.39 4.96
N THR A 290 -14.64 -15.50 4.81
CA THR A 290 -15.60 -14.76 5.63
C THR A 290 -15.53 -15.22 7.07
N ASP A 291 -15.47 -16.53 7.28
CA ASP A 291 -15.49 -17.13 8.61
C ASP A 291 -14.12 -17.04 9.29
N MET A 292 -13.05 -17.04 8.52
CA MET A 292 -11.70 -16.73 9.03
C MET A 292 -11.53 -15.26 9.46
N ASN A 293 -12.40 -14.36 9.00
CA ASN A 293 -12.52 -12.96 9.43
C ASN A 293 -11.16 -12.23 9.62
N ARG A 294 -10.27 -12.30 8.63
CA ARG A 294 -8.93 -11.65 8.63
C ARG A 294 -7.88 -12.32 9.53
N ALA A 295 -8.21 -13.43 10.19
CA ALA A 295 -7.23 -14.18 10.97
C ALA A 295 -6.21 -14.86 10.05
N MET A 296 -4.96 -14.94 10.52
CA MET A 296 -3.83 -15.51 9.81
C MET A 296 -3.24 -16.70 10.56
N ASP A 297 -2.44 -17.50 9.85
CA ASP A 297 -1.73 -18.63 10.45
C ASP A 297 -0.87 -18.19 11.67
N GLY A 298 -1.09 -18.86 12.78
CA GLY A 298 -0.42 -18.56 14.06
C GLY A 298 -1.16 -17.56 14.96
N ASP A 299 -2.23 -16.92 14.50
CA ASP A 299 -3.03 -16.03 15.34
C ASP A 299 -3.75 -16.79 16.45
N VAL A 300 -3.84 -16.17 17.63
CA VAL A 300 -4.72 -16.64 18.71
C VAL A 300 -6.09 -16.04 18.49
N VAL A 301 -7.07 -16.92 18.23
CA VAL A 301 -8.44 -16.54 17.85
C VAL A 301 -9.47 -17.08 18.85
N ALA A 302 -10.61 -16.41 18.90
CA ALA A 302 -11.83 -16.92 19.55
C ALA A 302 -12.85 -17.25 18.47
N VAL A 303 -13.32 -18.49 18.42
CA VAL A 303 -14.23 -19.01 17.41
C VAL A 303 -15.54 -19.46 18.03
N GLU A 304 -16.63 -19.26 17.31
CA GLU A 304 -17.96 -19.75 17.65
C GLU A 304 -18.28 -21.01 16.84
N LEU A 305 -18.84 -22.03 17.48
CA LEU A 305 -19.30 -23.22 16.76
C LEU A 305 -20.64 -22.95 16.08
N LEU A 306 -20.75 -23.33 14.82
CA LEU A 306 -22.02 -23.36 14.13
C LEU A 306 -22.92 -24.45 14.74
N PRO A 307 -24.25 -24.35 14.59
CA PRO A 307 -25.15 -25.43 14.94
C PRO A 307 -24.77 -26.74 14.25
N GLU A 308 -24.92 -27.89 14.92
CA GLU A 308 -24.55 -29.21 14.36
C GLU A 308 -25.19 -29.50 12.99
N SER A 309 -26.37 -28.91 12.73
CA SER A 309 -27.06 -29.04 11.43
C SER A 309 -26.31 -28.36 10.27
N GLU A 310 -25.33 -27.49 10.56
CA GLU A 310 -24.53 -26.73 9.57
C GLU A 310 -23.11 -27.29 9.46
N TRP A 311 -22.76 -28.31 10.25
CA TRP A 311 -21.44 -28.94 10.14
C TRP A 311 -21.33 -29.73 8.83
N ARG A 312 -20.14 -29.69 8.22
CA ARG A 312 -19.80 -30.39 6.98
C ARG A 312 -18.94 -31.60 7.22
#